data_3c924003a3bcc25c05603d364953ef1c
#
_entry.id   3c924003a3bcc25c05603d364953ef1c
#
_cell.length_a   1.000
_cell.length_b   1.000
_cell.length_c   1.000
_cell.angle_alpha   90.00
_cell.angle_beta   90.00
_cell.angle_gamma   90.00
#
_symmetry.space_group_name_H-M   'P 1'
#
loop_
_entity.id
_entity.type
_entity.pdbx_description
1 polymer ?
#
loop_
_entity_poly.entity_id
_entity_poly.type
_entity_poly.pdbx_seq_one_letter_code
_entity_poly.pdbx_strand_id
1 'polypeptide(L)'
;VIQFHGSETPEWIRLVRDTIKVESWRSIGLRSAETLDNAKKFEGAADRLLFDAPAKALPGGNGVSFQWSLLDGWEPFMPWALAGGLTPDNVGEAIARTGAPLVDASSGLETEPGVKDIGRIKAFCEAVRAADAA
;
A
#
# COMPACT_ATOMS: atom_id res chain seq x y z
N VAL A 1 2.91 15.42 -0.51
CA VAL A 1 2.99 14.23 0.35
C VAL A 1 4.44 13.83 0.54
N ILE A 2 4.82 13.58 1.79
CA ILE A 2 6.09 12.92 2.10
C ILE A 2 5.78 11.52 2.56
N GLN A 3 6.42 10.53 1.95
CA GLN A 3 6.28 9.12 2.30
C GLN A 3 7.51 8.66 3.07
N PHE A 4 7.30 8.20 4.30
CA PHE A 4 8.35 7.65 5.15
C PHE A 4 8.33 6.14 5.05
N HIS A 5 9.45 5.54 4.66
CA HIS A 5 9.54 4.10 4.45
C HIS A 5 10.78 3.45 5.06
N GLY A 6 11.39 4.12 6.04
CA GLY A 6 12.56 3.63 6.76
C GLY A 6 12.24 3.29 8.20
N SER A 7 13.09 3.75 9.10
CA SER A 7 12.96 3.50 10.53
C SER A 7 12.48 4.73 11.31
N GLU A 8 11.84 5.67 10.63
CA GLU A 8 11.35 6.90 11.26
C GLU A 8 10.34 6.59 12.36
N THR A 9 10.50 7.27 13.50
CA THR A 9 9.59 7.11 14.63
C THR A 9 8.32 7.95 14.45
N PRO A 10 7.23 7.62 15.17
CA PRO A 10 6.03 8.47 15.14
C PRO A 10 6.32 9.92 15.52
N GLU A 11 7.20 10.14 16.50
CA GLU A 11 7.60 11.48 16.97
C GLU A 11 8.29 12.27 15.86
N TRP A 12 9.17 11.62 15.10
CA TRP A 12 9.86 12.26 13.99
C TRP A 12 8.89 12.63 12.87
N ILE A 13 8.00 11.72 12.51
CA ILE A 13 7.01 11.97 11.46
C ILE A 13 6.12 13.16 11.84
N ARG A 14 5.65 13.17 13.09
CA ARG A 14 4.83 14.27 13.60
C ARG A 14 5.57 15.60 13.54
N LEU A 15 6.84 15.62 13.93
CA LEU A 15 7.67 16.82 13.89
C LEU A 15 7.81 17.35 12.45
N VAL A 16 8.13 16.48 11.51
CA VAL A 16 8.29 16.87 10.11
C VAL A 16 6.97 17.39 9.54
N ARG A 17 5.88 16.65 9.77
CA ARG A 17 4.54 17.04 9.31
C ARG A 17 4.16 18.43 9.81
N ASP A 18 4.35 18.66 11.10
CA ASP A 18 3.91 19.92 11.73
C ASP A 18 4.82 21.10 11.37
N THR A 19 6.09 20.83 11.11
CA THR A 19 7.07 21.87 10.75
C THR A 19 6.92 22.30 9.29
N ILE A 20 6.81 21.33 8.36
CA ILE A 20 6.74 21.59 6.92
C ILE A 20 5.32 21.81 6.45
N LYS A 21 4.31 21.38 7.23
CA LYS A 21 2.88 21.48 6.89
C LYS A 21 2.56 20.68 5.63
N VAL A 22 3.02 19.43 5.57
CA VAL A 22 2.81 18.53 4.43
C VAL A 22 2.15 17.25 4.89
N GLU A 23 1.27 16.69 4.04
CA GLU A 23 0.67 15.38 4.30
C GLU A 23 1.76 14.32 4.39
N SER A 24 1.72 13.52 5.44
CA SER A 24 2.75 12.53 5.74
C SER A 24 2.17 11.12 5.72
N TRP A 25 2.79 10.24 4.94
CA TRP A 25 2.40 8.84 4.82
C TRP A 25 3.49 7.96 5.42
N ARG A 26 3.07 6.93 6.15
CA ARG A 26 4.00 5.91 6.67
C ARG A 26 3.83 4.63 5.89
N SER A 27 4.89 4.20 5.20
CA SER A 27 4.92 2.93 4.50
C SER A 27 5.32 1.82 5.48
N ILE A 28 4.58 0.72 5.46
CA ILE A 28 4.78 -0.42 6.36
C ILE A 28 4.73 -1.69 5.53
N GLY A 29 5.79 -2.49 5.62
CA GLY A 29 5.81 -3.80 4.97
C GLY A 29 4.80 -4.75 5.61
N LEU A 30 3.87 -5.26 4.82
CA LEU A 30 2.82 -6.16 5.30
C LEU A 30 3.36 -7.60 5.36
N ARG A 31 3.83 -8.02 6.53
CA ARG A 31 4.54 -9.31 6.70
C ARG A 31 3.82 -10.29 7.61
N SER A 32 3.14 -9.80 8.64
CA SER A 32 2.49 -10.64 9.65
C SER A 32 1.39 -9.85 10.34
N ALA A 33 0.59 -10.53 11.16
CA ALA A 33 -0.45 -9.88 11.96
C ALA A 33 0.15 -8.84 12.93
N GLU A 34 1.35 -9.08 13.45
CA GLU A 34 2.04 -8.12 14.31
C GLU A 34 2.31 -6.79 13.63
N THR A 35 2.48 -6.80 12.30
CA THR A 35 2.67 -5.59 11.51
C THR A 35 1.50 -4.63 11.69
N LEU A 36 0.28 -5.18 11.70
CA LEU A 36 -0.94 -4.39 11.87
C LEU A 36 -1.04 -3.80 13.28
N ASP A 37 -0.65 -4.55 14.30
CA ASP A 37 -0.63 -4.06 15.68
C ASP A 37 0.40 -2.94 15.85
N ASN A 38 1.59 -3.13 15.29
CA ASN A 38 2.65 -2.14 15.35
C ASN A 38 2.32 -0.87 14.57
N ALA A 39 1.50 -0.97 13.54
CA ALA A 39 1.08 0.19 12.74
C ALA A 39 0.28 1.20 13.56
N LYS A 40 -0.38 0.75 14.62
CA LYS A 40 -1.25 1.60 15.43
C LYS A 40 -0.51 2.75 16.09
N LYS A 41 0.79 2.61 16.35
CA LYS A 41 1.60 3.69 16.95
C LYS A 41 1.72 4.92 16.06
N PHE A 42 1.40 4.81 14.77
CA PHE A 42 1.46 5.94 13.83
C PHE A 42 0.14 6.71 13.76
N GLU A 43 -0.91 6.25 14.46
CA GLU A 43 -2.16 6.98 14.55
C GLU A 43 -1.89 8.35 15.22
N GLY A 44 -2.35 9.43 14.57
CA GLY A 44 -2.08 10.78 15.04
C GLY A 44 -0.73 11.35 14.66
N ALA A 45 0.20 10.52 14.15
CA ALA A 45 1.51 10.97 13.70
C ALA A 45 1.57 11.07 12.17
N ALA A 46 1.13 10.04 11.47
CA ALA A 46 1.01 10.05 10.01
C ALA A 46 -0.43 10.32 9.61
N ASP A 47 -0.62 10.87 8.41
CA ASP A 47 -1.96 11.13 7.88
C ASP A 47 -2.54 9.92 7.17
N ARG A 48 -1.68 9.03 6.68
CA ARG A 48 -2.07 7.79 5.99
C ARG A 48 -1.02 6.71 6.18
N LEU A 49 -1.49 5.47 6.30
CA LEU A 49 -0.62 4.29 6.24
C LEU A 49 -0.61 3.77 4.82
N LEU A 50 0.56 3.33 4.35
CA LEU A 50 0.69 2.63 3.07
C LEU A 50 1.20 1.22 3.36
N PHE A 51 0.33 0.23 3.23
CA PHE A 51 0.74 -1.15 3.41
C PHE A 51 1.35 -1.68 2.12
N ASP A 52 2.60 -2.08 2.19
CA ASP A 52 3.36 -2.60 1.07
C ASP A 52 3.45 -4.12 1.16
N ALA A 53 2.71 -4.80 0.28
CA ALA A 53 2.76 -6.27 0.18
C ALA A 53 3.93 -6.64 -0.75
N PRO A 54 4.95 -7.36 -0.25
CA PRO A 54 6.11 -7.71 -1.09
C PRO A 54 5.70 -8.47 -2.33
N ALA A 55 6.26 -8.07 -3.48
CA ALA A 55 5.97 -8.72 -4.76
C ALA A 55 6.59 -10.11 -4.88
N LYS A 56 7.62 -10.39 -4.07
CA LYS A 56 8.30 -11.69 -4.12
C LYS A 56 7.44 -12.77 -3.50
N ALA A 57 7.28 -13.86 -4.21
CA ALA A 57 6.58 -15.03 -3.70
C ALA A 57 7.30 -15.59 -2.48
N LEU A 58 6.52 -15.96 -1.46
CA LEU A 58 7.04 -16.72 -0.34
C LEU A 58 7.33 -18.17 -0.80
N PRO A 59 8.16 -18.90 -0.05
CA PRO A 59 8.30 -20.33 -0.30
C PRO A 59 6.91 -20.98 -0.36
N GLY A 60 6.62 -21.68 -1.44
CA GLY A 60 5.29 -22.26 -1.67
C GLY A 60 4.41 -21.45 -2.60
N GLY A 61 4.88 -20.33 -3.14
CA GLY A 61 4.19 -19.60 -4.19
C GLY A 61 3.02 -18.72 -3.74
N ASN A 62 2.92 -18.41 -2.46
CA ASN A 62 1.78 -17.65 -1.93
C ASN A 62 1.82 -16.16 -2.23
N GLY A 63 3.01 -15.57 -2.31
CA GLY A 63 3.22 -14.20 -2.79
C GLY A 63 2.27 -13.15 -2.24
N VAL A 64 1.83 -12.27 -3.14
CA VAL A 64 1.00 -11.10 -2.82
C VAL A 64 -0.36 -11.48 -2.24
N SER A 65 -1.01 -12.52 -2.76
CA SER A 65 -2.32 -12.97 -2.25
C SER A 65 -2.26 -13.39 -0.78
N PHE A 66 -1.16 -14.00 -0.37
CA PHE A 66 -0.96 -14.34 1.04
C PHE A 66 -0.86 -13.08 1.89
N GLN A 67 -0.14 -12.07 1.43
CA GLN A 67 0.01 -10.82 2.16
C GLN A 67 -1.32 -10.10 2.31
N TRP A 68 -2.16 -10.11 1.27
CA TRP A 68 -3.50 -9.52 1.35
C TRP A 68 -4.37 -10.21 2.40
N SER A 69 -4.19 -11.52 2.61
CA SER A 69 -4.97 -12.26 3.61
C SER A 69 -4.75 -11.76 5.03
N LEU A 70 -3.63 -11.10 5.30
CA LEU A 70 -3.35 -10.51 6.60
C LEU A 70 -4.33 -9.38 6.94
N LEU A 71 -4.97 -8.79 5.94
CA LEU A 71 -5.96 -7.74 6.11
C LEU A 71 -7.38 -8.29 6.29
N ASP A 72 -7.57 -9.61 6.20
CA ASP A 72 -8.89 -10.22 6.38
C ASP A 72 -9.39 -9.94 7.80
N GLY A 73 -10.55 -9.30 7.90
CA GLY A 73 -11.14 -8.96 9.19
C GLY A 73 -10.48 -7.80 9.94
N TRP A 74 -9.43 -7.20 9.36
CA TRP A 74 -8.81 -6.04 9.97
C TRP A 74 -9.69 -4.80 9.81
N GLU A 75 -9.88 -4.06 10.90
CA GLU A 75 -10.65 -2.83 10.87
C GLU A 75 -9.71 -1.62 10.84
N PRO A 76 -9.81 -0.77 9.81
CA PRO A 76 -8.98 0.41 9.72
C PRO A 76 -9.25 1.40 10.86
N PHE A 77 -8.19 1.91 11.46
CA PHE A 77 -8.26 2.92 12.52
C PHE A 77 -7.79 4.30 12.02
N MET A 78 -7.36 4.40 10.76
CA MET A 78 -6.93 5.64 10.12
C MET A 78 -6.94 5.45 8.60
N PRO A 79 -6.85 6.53 7.80
CA PRO A 79 -6.72 6.40 6.34
C PRO A 79 -5.55 5.52 5.96
N TRP A 80 -5.73 4.70 4.91
CA TRP A 80 -4.70 3.77 4.47
C TRP A 80 -4.74 3.56 2.96
N ALA A 81 -3.70 2.94 2.44
CA ALA A 81 -3.56 2.59 1.04
C ALA A 81 -2.85 1.24 0.94
N LEU A 82 -3.03 0.58 -0.18
CA LEU A 82 -2.37 -0.69 -0.49
C LEU A 82 -1.37 -0.50 -1.62
N ALA A 83 -0.18 -1.04 -1.44
CA ALA A 83 0.90 -1.02 -2.42
C ALA A 83 1.59 -2.37 -2.47
N GLY A 84 2.57 -2.48 -3.36
CA GLY A 84 3.43 -3.65 -3.49
C GLY A 84 2.83 -4.73 -4.40
N GLY A 85 3.52 -5.04 -5.46
CA GLY A 85 3.14 -6.11 -6.37
C GLY A 85 1.85 -5.89 -7.15
N LEU A 86 1.28 -4.69 -7.12
CA LEU A 86 0.05 -4.40 -7.85
C LEU A 86 0.31 -4.20 -9.34
N THR A 87 -0.52 -4.83 -10.15
CA THR A 87 -0.46 -4.80 -11.61
C THR A 87 -1.86 -4.57 -12.17
N PRO A 88 -1.98 -4.26 -13.47
CA PRO A 88 -3.31 -4.19 -14.09
C PRO A 88 -4.12 -5.48 -13.94
N ASP A 89 -3.43 -6.63 -13.86
CA ASP A 89 -4.10 -7.94 -13.79
C ASP A 89 -4.61 -8.30 -12.41
N ASN A 90 -4.02 -7.77 -11.33
CA ASN A 90 -4.38 -8.18 -9.97
C ASN A 90 -5.00 -7.07 -9.12
N VAL A 91 -4.96 -5.82 -9.54
CA VAL A 91 -5.43 -4.70 -8.71
C VAL A 91 -6.93 -4.79 -8.40
N GLY A 92 -7.73 -5.27 -9.35
CA GLY A 92 -9.17 -5.45 -9.14
C GLY A 92 -9.45 -6.45 -8.03
N GLU A 93 -8.75 -7.58 -8.03
CA GLU A 93 -8.85 -8.59 -6.97
C GLU A 93 -8.37 -8.02 -5.63
N ALA A 94 -7.28 -7.27 -5.64
CA ALA A 94 -6.74 -6.65 -4.43
C ALA A 94 -7.77 -5.73 -3.77
N ILE A 95 -8.43 -4.88 -4.56
CA ILE A 95 -9.46 -3.97 -4.07
C ILE A 95 -10.66 -4.76 -3.52
N ALA A 96 -11.14 -5.73 -4.28
CA ALA A 96 -12.29 -6.54 -3.87
C ALA A 96 -12.03 -7.28 -2.57
N ARG A 97 -10.82 -7.79 -2.38
CA ARG A 97 -10.45 -8.58 -1.23
C ARG A 97 -10.13 -7.76 0.01
N THR A 98 -9.44 -6.64 -0.15
CA THR A 98 -8.95 -5.86 0.99
C THR A 98 -9.82 -4.65 1.32
N GLY A 99 -10.63 -4.17 0.37
CA GLY A 99 -11.38 -2.93 0.54
C GLY A 99 -10.51 -1.69 0.52
N ALA A 100 -9.31 -1.77 -0.05
CA ALA A 100 -8.38 -0.65 -0.05
C ALA A 100 -8.99 0.61 -0.69
N PRO A 101 -9.01 1.74 0.02
CA PRO A 101 -9.59 2.98 -0.50
C PRO A 101 -8.67 3.71 -1.46
N LEU A 102 -7.39 3.34 -1.48
CA LEU A 102 -6.39 3.92 -2.35
C LEU A 102 -5.36 2.85 -2.67
N VAL A 103 -4.89 2.81 -3.91
CA VAL A 103 -3.87 1.85 -4.35
C VAL A 103 -2.70 2.60 -4.98
N ASP A 104 -1.50 2.03 -4.83
CA ASP A 104 -0.27 2.58 -5.35
C ASP A 104 0.49 1.49 -6.10
N ALA A 105 0.99 1.80 -7.28
CA ALA A 105 1.73 0.85 -8.09
C ALA A 105 2.96 1.51 -8.70
N SER A 106 4.01 0.74 -8.86
CA SER A 106 5.26 1.21 -9.47
C SER A 106 5.79 0.20 -10.47
N SER A 107 6.46 -0.85 -10.02
CA SER A 107 7.07 -1.83 -10.93
C SER A 107 6.05 -2.59 -11.79
N GLY A 108 4.84 -2.77 -11.30
CA GLY A 108 3.77 -3.41 -12.07
C GLY A 108 3.33 -2.63 -13.31
N LEU A 109 3.74 -1.38 -13.44
CA LEU A 109 3.44 -0.50 -14.57
C LEU A 109 4.63 -0.34 -15.52
N GLU A 110 5.67 -1.16 -15.33
CA GLU A 110 6.92 -1.08 -16.10
C GLU A 110 7.06 -2.25 -17.06
N THR A 111 7.66 -1.99 -18.22
CA THR A 111 8.07 -3.04 -19.16
C THR A 111 9.42 -3.62 -18.76
N GLU A 112 10.28 -2.80 -18.18
CA GLU A 112 11.56 -3.19 -17.58
C GLU A 112 11.87 -2.22 -16.44
N PRO A 113 12.82 -2.55 -15.54
CA PRO A 113 13.09 -1.69 -14.38
C PRO A 113 13.35 -0.23 -14.75
N GLY A 114 12.53 0.67 -14.19
CA GLY A 114 12.64 2.11 -14.41
C GLY A 114 11.93 2.63 -15.66
N VAL A 115 11.35 1.76 -16.49
CA VAL A 115 10.69 2.17 -17.75
C VAL A 115 9.18 1.96 -17.64
N LYS A 116 8.44 3.02 -17.38
CA LYS A 116 6.98 3.00 -17.30
C LYS A 116 6.35 2.76 -18.67
N ASP A 117 5.28 1.99 -18.69
CA ASP A 117 4.50 1.71 -19.92
C ASP A 117 3.14 2.40 -19.84
N ILE A 118 2.86 3.25 -20.80
CA ILE A 118 1.60 4.01 -20.85
C ILE A 118 0.39 3.08 -20.94
N GLY A 119 0.50 1.99 -21.71
CA GLY A 119 -0.57 1.00 -21.85
C GLY A 119 -0.89 0.33 -20.52
N ARG A 120 0.13 0.00 -19.74
CA ARG A 120 -0.06 -0.62 -18.43
C ARG A 120 -0.65 0.37 -17.42
N ILE A 121 -0.22 1.62 -17.46
CA ILE A 121 -0.80 2.67 -16.61
C ILE A 121 -2.29 2.82 -16.89
N LYS A 122 -2.65 2.90 -18.17
CA LYS A 122 -4.04 3.02 -18.60
C LYS A 122 -4.87 1.82 -18.15
N ALA A 123 -4.37 0.62 -18.41
CA ALA A 123 -5.05 -0.63 -18.02
C ALA A 123 -5.23 -0.72 -16.50
N PHE A 124 -4.23 -0.28 -15.74
CA PHE A 124 -4.31 -0.25 -14.28
C PHE A 124 -5.44 0.67 -13.81
N CYS A 125 -5.48 1.89 -14.32
CA CYS A 125 -6.53 2.85 -13.96
C CYS A 125 -7.93 2.37 -14.35
N GLU A 126 -8.06 1.71 -15.49
CA GLU A 126 -9.33 1.12 -15.92
C GLU A 126 -9.77 -0.01 -14.99
N ALA A 127 -8.82 -0.86 -14.57
CA ALA A 127 -9.11 -1.94 -13.63
C ALA A 127 -9.55 -1.40 -12.26
N VAL A 128 -8.93 -0.33 -11.77
CA VAL A 128 -9.32 0.33 -10.52
C VAL A 128 -10.74 0.88 -10.62
N ARG A 129 -11.06 1.58 -11.71
CA ARG A 129 -12.40 2.12 -11.91
C ARG A 129 -13.46 1.03 -12.00
N ALA A 130 -13.14 -0.07 -12.65
CA ALA A 130 -14.05 -1.21 -12.74
C ALA A 130 -14.31 -1.84 -11.37
N ALA A 131 -13.29 -1.94 -10.53
CA ALA A 131 -13.44 -2.45 -9.17
C ALA A 131 -14.30 -1.53 -8.29
N ASP A 132 -14.14 -0.22 -8.44
CA ASP A 132 -14.92 0.77 -7.69
C ASP A 132 -16.40 0.77 -8.12
N ALA A 133 -16.69 0.39 -9.35
CA ALA A 133 -18.06 0.35 -9.86
C ALA A 133 -18.80 -0.95 -9.49
N ALA A 134 -18.08 -1.94 -8.99
CA ALA A 134 -18.64 -3.25 -8.69
C ALA A 134 -19.45 -3.28 -7.36
#